data_97b0b6bb741699c033f57ffc5a7f62dc
#
_entry.id   97b0b6bb741699c033f57ffc5a7f62dc
#
_cell.length_a   1.000
_cell.length_b   1.000
_cell.length_c   1.000
_cell.angle_alpha   90.00
_cell.angle_beta   90.00
_cell.angle_gamma   90.00
#
_symmetry.space_group_name_H-M   'P 1'
#
loop_
_entity.id
_entity.type
_entity.pdbx_description
1 polymer ?
#
loop_
_entity_poly.entity_id
_entity_poly.type
_entity_poly.pdbx_seq_one_letter_code
_entity_poly.pdbx_strand_id
1 'polypeptide(L)'
;PAISSVAGTTISYVNSLGHALIDYIEIRIGGQVIDKQYGEWMEIWNQLTMTEGQTFAYQDMLSRYSSFTTLNTATTVYIPLQFWFCRNIGLALPLVALQYHDVEVSIK
;
A
#
# COMPACT_ATOMS: atom_id res chain seq x y z
N PRO A 1 11.51 8.51 7.19
CA PRO A 1 12.41 9.67 7.23
C PRO A 1 11.69 10.93 7.72
N ALA A 2 12.42 11.76 8.46
CA ALA A 2 11.90 13.04 8.90
C ALA A 2 12.18 14.10 7.83
N ILE A 3 11.21 14.96 7.57
CA ILE A 3 11.36 16.10 6.67
C ILE A 3 11.69 17.33 7.53
N SER A 4 12.78 18.03 7.22
CA SER A 4 13.13 19.30 7.87
C SER A 4 12.64 20.47 7.04
N SER A 5 11.93 21.41 7.67
CA SER A 5 11.49 22.64 7.02
C SER A 5 12.52 23.76 7.18
N VAL A 6 12.65 24.59 6.18
CA VAL A 6 13.32 25.89 6.30
C VAL A 6 12.39 26.87 7.00
N ALA A 7 12.90 27.73 7.84
CA ALA A 7 12.11 28.70 8.58
C ALA A 7 11.16 29.49 7.67
N GLY A 8 9.89 29.49 7.97
CA GLY A 8 8.83 30.15 7.20
C GLY A 8 8.13 29.31 6.13
N THR A 9 8.51 28.03 5.96
CA THR A 9 7.88 27.12 5.00
C THR A 9 7.11 26.00 5.73
N THR A 10 5.88 25.79 5.37
CA THR A 10 5.10 24.64 5.87
C THR A 10 5.32 23.45 4.94
N ILE A 11 5.86 22.37 5.46
CA ILE A 11 6.05 21.13 4.71
C ILE A 11 5.06 20.10 5.24
N SER A 12 4.33 19.46 4.34
CA SER A 12 3.42 18.36 4.67
C SER A 12 3.65 17.19 3.73
N TYR A 13 3.36 15.98 4.23
CA TYR A 13 3.33 14.79 3.38
C TYR A 13 2.12 14.83 2.43
N VAL A 14 2.27 14.15 1.29
CA VAL A 14 1.15 13.95 0.38
C VAL A 14 0.07 13.08 1.02
N ASN A 15 -1.17 13.23 0.57
CA ASN A 15 -2.27 12.38 0.99
C ASN A 15 -2.03 10.94 0.49
N SER A 16 -2.45 9.95 1.28
CA SER A 16 -2.21 8.52 0.98
C SER A 16 -0.73 8.22 0.75
N LEU A 17 0.12 8.64 1.67
CA LEU A 17 1.57 8.50 1.59
C LEU A 17 2.01 7.07 1.27
N GLY A 18 1.32 6.07 1.84
CA GLY A 18 1.63 4.67 1.59
C GLY A 18 1.58 4.28 0.11
N HIS A 19 0.55 4.72 -0.60
CA HIS A 19 0.43 4.46 -2.03
C HIS A 19 1.39 5.30 -2.87
N ALA A 20 1.68 6.53 -2.43
CA ALA A 20 2.59 7.43 -3.14
C ALA A 20 4.06 6.98 -3.07
N LEU A 21 4.44 6.24 -2.02
CA LEU A 21 5.81 5.73 -1.85
C LEU A 21 6.12 4.53 -2.75
N ILE A 22 5.10 3.81 -3.19
CA ILE A 22 5.26 2.60 -3.99
C ILE A 22 5.11 2.94 -5.47
N ASP A 23 6.14 2.63 -6.25
CA ASP A 23 6.07 2.66 -7.71
C ASP A 23 5.23 1.49 -8.22
N TYR A 24 5.63 0.27 -7.87
CA TYR A 24 4.84 -0.92 -8.13
C TYR A 24 5.15 -2.04 -7.14
N ILE A 25 4.22 -2.95 -7.02
CA ILE A 25 4.39 -4.24 -6.37
C ILE A 25 4.05 -5.35 -7.34
N GLU A 26 4.84 -6.40 -7.35
CA GLU A 26 4.61 -7.56 -8.20
C GLU A 26 4.74 -8.86 -7.41
N ILE A 27 3.93 -9.83 -7.79
CA ILE A 27 4.05 -11.19 -7.29
C ILE A 27 4.57 -12.09 -8.40
N ARG A 28 5.57 -12.87 -8.05
CA ARG A 28 6.19 -13.88 -8.91
C ARG A 28 5.96 -15.27 -8.33
N ILE A 29 5.62 -16.20 -9.20
CA ILE A 29 5.48 -17.60 -8.84
C ILE A 29 6.31 -18.42 -9.85
N GLY A 30 7.27 -19.17 -9.35
CA GLY A 30 8.15 -19.97 -10.19
C GLY A 30 8.97 -19.13 -11.19
N GLY A 31 9.35 -17.90 -10.81
CA GLY A 31 10.13 -16.98 -11.65
C GLY A 31 9.31 -16.20 -12.67
N GLN A 32 7.98 -16.42 -12.76
CA GLN A 32 7.10 -15.68 -13.66
C GLN A 32 6.30 -14.62 -12.89
N VAL A 33 6.19 -13.43 -13.47
CA VAL A 33 5.33 -12.37 -12.95
C VAL A 33 3.87 -12.74 -13.21
N ILE A 34 3.11 -12.93 -12.13
CA ILE A 34 1.69 -13.29 -12.21
C ILE A 34 0.80 -12.05 -12.14
N ASP A 35 1.12 -11.11 -11.24
CA ASP A 35 0.37 -9.87 -11.10
C ASP A 35 1.32 -8.73 -10.76
N LYS A 36 1.01 -7.55 -11.27
CA LYS A 36 1.74 -6.32 -11.01
C LYS A 36 0.75 -5.19 -10.78
N GLN A 37 0.92 -4.50 -9.66
CA GLN A 37 0.07 -3.39 -9.26
C GLN A 37 0.90 -2.14 -9.01
N TYR A 38 0.45 -1.02 -9.56
CA TYR A 38 1.05 0.28 -9.34
C TYR A 38 0.40 0.99 -8.14
N GLY A 39 1.13 1.91 -7.52
CA GLY A 39 0.61 2.69 -6.39
C GLY A 39 -0.67 3.44 -6.73
N GLU A 40 -0.76 4.00 -7.94
CA GLU A 40 -1.98 4.67 -8.43
C GLU A 40 -3.17 3.73 -8.52
N TRP A 41 -2.95 2.50 -9.01
CA TRP A 41 -4.01 1.50 -9.07
C TRP A 41 -4.51 1.11 -7.68
N MET A 42 -3.62 0.96 -6.71
CA MET A 42 -4.01 0.65 -5.34
C MET A 42 -4.89 1.76 -4.75
N GLU A 43 -4.59 3.02 -5.04
CA GLU A 43 -5.42 4.14 -4.60
C GLU A 43 -6.81 4.13 -5.26
N ILE A 44 -6.87 3.91 -6.57
CA ILE A 44 -8.14 3.82 -7.31
C ILE A 44 -8.99 2.66 -6.79
N TRP A 45 -8.40 1.49 -6.63
CA TRP A 45 -9.09 0.31 -6.12
C TRP A 45 -9.62 0.53 -4.71
N ASN A 46 -8.83 1.15 -3.86
CA ASN A 46 -9.22 1.50 -2.51
C ASN A 46 -10.46 2.41 -2.50
N GLN A 47 -10.46 3.46 -3.30
CA GLN A 47 -11.60 4.38 -3.38
C GLN A 47 -12.86 3.73 -3.92
N LEU A 48 -12.73 2.76 -4.83
CA LEU A 48 -13.88 2.07 -5.43
C LEU A 48 -14.48 0.99 -4.52
N THR A 49 -13.66 0.33 -3.72
CA THR A 49 -14.07 -0.87 -2.96
C THR A 49 -14.21 -0.65 -1.47
N MET A 50 -13.73 0.47 -0.94
CA MET A 50 -13.78 0.75 0.48
C MET A 50 -15.21 1.00 0.97
N THR A 51 -15.60 0.26 1.99
CA THR A 51 -16.86 0.52 2.69
C THR A 51 -16.69 1.65 3.71
N GLU A 52 -17.77 2.36 4.03
CA GLU A 52 -17.74 3.49 4.95
C GLU A 52 -17.15 3.11 6.33
N GLY A 53 -17.49 1.93 6.83
CA GLY A 53 -16.98 1.45 8.13
C GLY A 53 -15.48 1.14 8.15
N GLN A 54 -14.87 0.91 7.00
CA GLN A 54 -13.44 0.59 6.89
C GLN A 54 -12.58 1.83 6.58
N THR A 55 -13.19 2.92 6.15
CA THR A 55 -12.51 4.10 5.64
C THR A 55 -11.53 4.70 6.65
N PHE A 56 -11.94 4.87 7.89
CA PHE A 56 -11.09 5.49 8.93
C PHE A 56 -9.85 4.65 9.22
N ALA A 57 -10.01 3.36 9.46
CA ALA A 57 -8.88 2.47 9.77
C ALA A 57 -7.88 2.40 8.61
N TYR A 58 -8.37 2.38 7.39
CA TYR A 58 -7.52 2.36 6.21
C TYR A 58 -6.78 3.69 5.99
N GLN A 59 -7.46 4.80 6.24
CA GLN A 59 -6.86 6.14 6.17
C GLN A 59 -5.72 6.29 7.20
N ASP A 60 -5.91 5.80 8.40
CA ASP A 60 -4.87 5.82 9.43
C ASP A 60 -3.65 4.98 9.01
N MET A 61 -3.86 3.79 8.46
CA MET A 61 -2.78 2.93 7.99
C MET A 61 -1.94 3.58 6.89
N LEU A 62 -2.58 4.27 5.95
CA LEU A 62 -1.94 4.93 4.81
C LEU A 62 -1.43 6.34 5.10
N SER A 63 -1.64 6.85 6.31
CA SER A 63 -1.39 8.25 6.64
C SER A 63 -2.15 9.22 5.72
N ARG A 64 -3.43 8.91 5.49
CA ARG A 64 -4.34 9.75 4.73
C ARG A 64 -5.09 10.68 5.67
N TYR A 65 -4.60 11.87 5.85
CA TYR A 65 -5.25 12.87 6.69
C TYR A 65 -6.05 13.86 5.85
N SER A 66 -7.23 14.20 6.33
CA SER A 66 -8.11 15.19 5.69
C SER A 66 -7.63 16.64 5.85
N SER A 67 -6.68 16.87 6.74
CA SER A 67 -6.01 18.15 6.94
C SER A 67 -4.52 17.97 6.79
N PHE A 68 -3.87 18.90 6.09
CA PHE A 68 -2.42 18.98 5.96
C PHE A 68 -1.79 19.21 7.33
N THR A 69 -1.59 18.16 8.08
CA THR A 69 -0.84 18.24 9.33
C THR A 69 0.64 18.35 8.99
N THR A 70 1.30 19.35 9.51
CA THR A 70 2.75 19.47 9.45
C THR A 70 3.39 18.35 10.25
N LEU A 71 3.73 17.26 9.56
CA LEU A 71 4.38 16.12 10.17
C LEU A 71 5.90 16.33 10.14
N ASN A 72 6.43 16.90 11.22
CA ASN A 72 7.87 17.00 11.43
C ASN A 72 8.48 15.74 12.05
N THR A 73 7.68 14.69 12.25
CA THR A 73 8.09 13.45 12.90
C THR A 73 8.09 12.28 11.92
N ALA A 74 8.98 11.33 12.16
CA ALA A 74 8.96 10.07 11.41
C ALA A 74 7.64 9.34 11.66
N THR A 75 7.00 8.90 10.58
CA THR A 75 5.70 8.22 10.62
C THR A 75 5.86 6.79 10.09
N THR A 76 5.23 5.83 10.76
CA THR A 76 5.12 4.45 10.28
C THR A 76 3.86 4.31 9.46
N VAL A 77 3.98 3.76 8.28
CA VAL A 77 2.89 3.56 7.33
C VAL A 77 2.68 2.08 7.11
N TYR A 78 1.44 1.62 7.15
CA TYR A 78 1.04 0.25 6.87
C TYR A 78 0.27 0.22 5.56
N ILE A 79 0.73 -0.60 4.61
CA ILE A 79 0.17 -0.63 3.27
C ILE A 79 -0.44 -2.01 3.01
N PRO A 80 -1.77 -2.17 3.14
CA PRO A 80 -2.44 -3.42 2.81
C PRO A 80 -2.33 -3.72 1.32
N LEU A 81 -1.78 -4.87 0.98
CA LEU A 81 -1.66 -5.31 -0.41
C LEU A 81 -3.01 -5.82 -0.92
N GLN A 82 -3.31 -5.52 -2.20
CA GLN A 82 -4.60 -5.79 -2.83
C GLN A 82 -4.53 -6.89 -3.91
N PHE A 83 -3.68 -7.88 -3.72
CA PHE A 83 -3.66 -9.05 -4.58
C PHE A 83 -4.93 -9.88 -4.41
N TRP A 84 -5.24 -10.75 -5.38
CA TRP A 84 -6.45 -11.57 -5.36
C TRP A 84 -6.57 -12.43 -4.09
N PHE A 85 -5.47 -12.99 -3.62
CA PHE A 85 -5.46 -13.83 -2.41
C PHE A 85 -5.62 -13.03 -1.11
N CYS A 86 -5.48 -11.71 -1.15
CA CYS A 86 -5.71 -10.84 -0.01
C CYS A 86 -7.17 -10.40 0.12
N ARG A 87 -7.99 -10.58 -0.92
CA ARG A 87 -9.36 -10.05 -1.00
C ARG A 87 -10.41 -11.01 -0.44
N ASN A 88 -10.20 -12.31 -0.60
CA ASN A 88 -11.17 -13.32 -0.22
C ASN A 88 -10.46 -14.60 0.22
N ILE A 89 -10.94 -15.23 1.27
CA ILE A 89 -10.42 -16.52 1.77
C ILE A 89 -10.51 -17.61 0.70
N GLY A 90 -11.58 -17.62 -0.11
CA GLY A 90 -11.75 -18.57 -1.20
C GLY A 90 -10.72 -18.48 -2.32
N LEU A 91 -9.96 -17.40 -2.38
CA LEU A 91 -8.90 -17.12 -3.34
C LEU A 91 -7.49 -17.30 -2.76
N ALA A 92 -7.37 -17.91 -1.57
CA ALA A 92 -6.08 -18.10 -0.91
C ALA A 92 -5.09 -18.89 -1.79
N LEU A 93 -3.82 -18.56 -1.68
CA LEU A 93 -2.75 -19.28 -2.40
C LEU A 93 -2.65 -20.73 -1.89
N PRO A 94 -2.75 -21.72 -2.78
CA PRO A 94 -2.59 -23.13 -2.41
C PRO A 94 -1.09 -23.46 -2.25
N LEU A 95 -0.48 -23.09 -1.14
CA LEU A 95 0.95 -23.28 -0.91
C LEU A 95 1.39 -24.74 -1.01
N VAL A 96 0.51 -25.67 -0.67
CA VAL A 96 0.79 -27.11 -0.80
C VAL A 96 0.98 -27.50 -2.27
N ALA A 97 0.22 -26.92 -3.18
CA ALA A 97 0.38 -27.14 -4.62
C ALA A 97 1.63 -26.45 -5.20
N LEU A 98 2.15 -25.43 -4.52
CA LEU A 98 3.31 -24.64 -4.93
C LEU A 98 4.60 -25.08 -4.23
N GLN A 99 4.67 -26.28 -3.68
CA GLN A 99 5.80 -26.75 -2.88
C GLN A 99 7.15 -26.77 -3.63
N TYR A 100 7.14 -26.81 -4.96
CA TYR A 100 8.34 -26.78 -5.83
C TYR A 100 8.55 -25.42 -6.52
N HIS A 101 7.71 -24.43 -6.22
CA HIS A 101 7.79 -23.10 -6.80
C HIS A 101 7.88 -22.04 -5.71
N ASP A 102 8.86 -21.17 -5.85
CA ASP A 102 9.01 -20.05 -4.93
C ASP A 102 7.96 -18.97 -5.24
N VAL A 103 7.38 -18.41 -4.19
CA VAL A 103 6.49 -17.26 -4.25
C VAL A 103 7.26 -16.05 -3.74
N GLU A 104 7.46 -15.07 -4.61
CA GLU A 104 8.20 -13.85 -4.32
C GLU A 104 7.28 -12.64 -4.43
N VAL A 105 7.41 -11.70 -3.50
CA VAL A 105 6.80 -10.38 -3.59
C VAL A 105 7.90 -9.35 -3.72
N SER A 106 7.94 -8.66 -4.85
CA SER A 106 8.88 -7.58 -5.11
C SER A 106 8.19 -6.23 -4.97
N ILE A 107 8.83 -5.31 -4.26
CA ILE A 107 8.33 -3.95 -4.04
C ILE A 107 9.40 -2.97 -4.54
N LYS A 108 8.96 -1.99 -5.32
CA LYS A 108 9.80 -0.91 -5.81
C LYS A 108 9.22 0.45 -5.45
#